data_3091d10bc56fbc7f6a5e9383da6d5ee1
#
_entry.id   3091d10bc56fbc7f6a5e9383da6d5ee1
#
_cell.length_a   1.000
_cell.length_b   1.000
_cell.length_c   1.000
_cell.angle_alpha   90.00
_cell.angle_beta   90.00
_cell.angle_gamma   90.00
#
_symmetry.space_group_name_H-M   'P 1'
#
loop_
_entity.id
_entity.type
_entity.pdbx_description
1 polymer ?
#
loop_
_entity_poly.entity_id
_entity_poly.type
_entity_poly.pdbx_seq_one_letter_code
_entity_poly.pdbx_strand_id
1 'polypeptide(L)'
;MTQNVNHQLLDRELAADDPWRLDGNPFERKRHTQMLQLALAQGSITNALEVGCAAGAFTEKLVPYCQGLTVIDVVAQAIARARQRIKEPSRINWIVCDVQQFSTDELFDVIVVAEVLYYLGDIAEMRAAIKNLVRVLAPGGHLIFGSARDANCRRWGHAAGAEPVIAMLNETLIEVERLECRGESVNEDCLLVRFRNPISAS
;
A
#
# COMPACT_ATOMS: atom_id res chain seq x y z
N MET A 1 19.67 2.25 -17.45
CA MET A 1 18.86 1.89 -16.27
C MET A 1 18.14 0.59 -16.63
N THR A 2 18.53 -0.52 -16.07
CA THR A 2 17.84 -1.80 -16.25
C THR A 2 16.53 -1.72 -15.50
N GLN A 3 15.39 -1.63 -16.23
CA GLN A 3 14.08 -1.80 -15.62
C GLN A 3 14.05 -3.17 -14.92
N ASN A 4 13.68 -3.18 -13.66
CA ASN A 4 13.49 -4.42 -12.90
C ASN A 4 12.44 -5.29 -13.62
N VAL A 5 12.68 -6.61 -13.69
CA VAL A 5 11.80 -7.56 -14.39
C VAL A 5 10.35 -7.45 -13.88
N ASN A 6 10.17 -7.15 -12.61
CA ASN A 6 8.86 -6.97 -11.99
C ASN A 6 8.12 -5.70 -12.49
N HIS A 7 8.83 -4.62 -12.82
CA HIS A 7 8.21 -3.43 -13.42
C HIS A 7 7.63 -3.72 -14.81
N GLN A 8 8.32 -4.51 -15.62
CA GLN A 8 7.82 -4.93 -16.94
C GLN A 8 6.58 -5.83 -16.84
N LEU A 9 6.51 -6.65 -15.79
CA LEU A 9 5.34 -7.47 -15.51
C LEU A 9 4.13 -6.59 -15.17
N LEU A 10 4.30 -5.64 -14.24
CA LEU A 10 3.28 -4.70 -13.83
C LEU A 10 2.78 -3.82 -14.99
N ASP A 11 3.68 -3.35 -15.86
CA ASP A 11 3.32 -2.61 -17.08
C ASP A 11 2.42 -3.44 -18.01
N ARG A 12 2.68 -4.74 -18.14
CA ARG A 12 1.86 -5.66 -18.97
C ARG A 12 0.51 -5.94 -18.32
N GLU A 13 0.47 -6.18 -17.03
CA GLU A 13 -0.77 -6.41 -16.29
C GLU A 13 -1.67 -5.17 -16.36
N LEU A 14 -1.11 -3.99 -16.17
CA LEU A 14 -1.82 -2.71 -16.29
C LEU A 14 -2.17 -2.32 -17.74
N ALA A 15 -1.81 -3.11 -18.75
CA ALA A 15 -2.37 -2.93 -20.09
C ALA A 15 -3.89 -3.17 -20.14
N ALA A 16 -4.43 -4.06 -19.29
CA ALA A 16 -5.87 -4.21 -19.07
C ALA A 16 -6.43 -3.08 -18.18
N ASP A 17 -7.72 -2.78 -18.31
CA ASP A 17 -8.35 -1.66 -17.55
C ASP A 17 -8.46 -1.95 -16.05
N ASP A 18 -8.81 -3.16 -15.66
CA ASP A 18 -8.90 -3.61 -14.24
C ASP A 18 -8.36 -5.06 -14.14
N PRO A 19 -7.03 -5.25 -14.22
CA PRO A 19 -6.42 -6.58 -14.30
C PRO A 19 -6.67 -7.42 -13.05
N TRP A 20 -6.79 -6.77 -11.90
CA TRP A 20 -7.03 -7.45 -10.62
C TRP A 20 -8.50 -7.41 -10.20
N ARG A 21 -9.41 -6.89 -11.04
CA ARG A 21 -10.86 -6.80 -10.79
C ARG A 21 -11.19 -6.07 -9.48
N LEU A 22 -10.45 -5.00 -9.18
CA LEU A 22 -10.54 -4.25 -7.92
C LEU A 22 -11.93 -3.65 -7.68
N ASP A 23 -12.65 -3.32 -8.75
CA ASP A 23 -14.02 -2.79 -8.68
C ASP A 23 -15.08 -3.89 -8.64
N GLY A 24 -14.87 -4.96 -9.39
CA GLY A 24 -15.86 -6.03 -9.60
C GLY A 24 -15.87 -7.11 -8.53
N ASN A 25 -14.73 -7.41 -7.93
CA ASN A 25 -14.59 -8.52 -7.00
C ASN A 25 -15.11 -8.18 -5.58
N PRO A 26 -16.08 -8.95 -5.02
CA PRO A 26 -16.57 -8.73 -3.66
C PRO A 26 -15.47 -8.81 -2.59
N PHE A 27 -14.48 -9.69 -2.77
CA PHE A 27 -13.33 -9.79 -1.87
C PHE A 27 -12.53 -8.48 -1.85
N GLU A 28 -12.22 -7.90 -3.01
CA GLU A 28 -11.49 -6.64 -3.12
C GLU A 28 -12.27 -5.48 -2.50
N ARG A 29 -13.58 -5.41 -2.71
CA ARG A 29 -14.42 -4.39 -2.05
C ARG A 29 -14.42 -4.53 -0.54
N LYS A 30 -14.48 -5.78 0.00
CA LYS A 30 -14.38 -6.06 1.44
C LYS A 30 -13.01 -5.64 1.97
N ARG A 31 -11.92 -6.02 1.29
CA ARG A 31 -10.55 -5.67 1.64
C ARG A 31 -10.37 -4.15 1.71
N HIS A 32 -10.78 -3.42 0.68
CA HIS A 32 -10.71 -1.96 0.66
C HIS A 32 -11.54 -1.32 1.79
N THR A 33 -12.71 -1.86 2.11
CA THR A 33 -13.54 -1.36 3.22
C THR A 33 -12.82 -1.53 4.56
N GLN A 34 -12.23 -2.70 4.80
CA GLN A 34 -11.47 -2.99 6.01
C GLN A 34 -10.20 -2.14 6.11
N MET A 35 -9.47 -1.95 4.99
CA MET A 35 -8.31 -1.06 4.94
C MET A 35 -8.68 0.38 5.30
N LEU A 36 -9.79 0.89 4.74
CA LEU A 36 -10.28 2.22 5.07
C LEU A 36 -10.67 2.34 6.55
N GLN A 37 -11.34 1.35 7.13
CA GLN A 37 -11.65 1.31 8.55
C GLN A 37 -10.39 1.40 9.42
N LEU A 38 -9.34 0.63 9.08
CA LEU A 38 -8.06 0.69 9.78
C LEU A 38 -7.40 2.08 9.65
N ALA A 39 -7.45 2.69 8.47
CA ALA A 39 -6.89 4.01 8.22
C ALA A 39 -7.61 5.11 9.02
N LEU A 40 -8.92 5.00 9.18
CA LEU A 40 -9.76 5.99 9.87
C LEU A 40 -9.89 5.76 11.39
N ALA A 41 -9.31 4.70 11.93
CA ALA A 41 -9.46 4.34 13.34
C ALA A 41 -8.93 5.40 14.33
N GLN A 42 -8.14 6.37 13.88
CA GLN A 42 -7.64 7.49 14.67
C GLN A 42 -8.34 8.84 14.37
N GLY A 43 -9.37 8.82 13.53
CA GLY A 43 -10.12 10.03 13.15
C GLY A 43 -9.66 10.64 11.83
N SER A 44 -9.64 11.99 11.76
CA SER A 44 -9.28 12.72 10.54
C SER A 44 -7.81 12.56 10.19
N ILE A 45 -7.52 12.47 8.90
CA ILE A 45 -6.16 12.35 8.35
C ILE A 45 -5.75 13.71 7.80
N THR A 46 -4.67 14.28 8.34
CA THR A 46 -4.11 15.53 7.80
C THR A 46 -3.30 15.28 6.56
N ASN A 47 -2.36 14.33 6.61
CA ASN A 47 -1.50 14.02 5.48
C ASN A 47 -1.34 12.50 5.33
N ALA A 48 -1.75 11.95 4.20
CA ALA A 48 -1.65 10.52 3.90
C ALA A 48 -0.68 10.23 2.76
N LEU A 49 -0.08 9.04 2.80
CA LEU A 49 0.67 8.45 1.69
C LEU A 49 0.01 7.14 1.27
N GLU A 50 -0.36 7.02 0.02
CA GLU A 50 -0.77 5.74 -0.60
C GLU A 50 0.34 5.23 -1.52
N VAL A 51 0.76 3.99 -1.30
CA VAL A 51 1.81 3.30 -2.08
C VAL A 51 1.17 2.22 -2.94
N GLY A 52 1.25 2.38 -4.26
CA GLY A 52 0.64 1.47 -5.22
C GLY A 52 -0.86 1.74 -5.38
N CYS A 53 -1.22 2.63 -6.29
CA CYS A 53 -2.62 3.02 -6.48
C CYS A 53 -3.36 2.21 -7.55
N ALA A 54 -2.66 1.46 -8.40
CA ALA A 54 -3.24 0.81 -9.58
C ALA A 54 -4.15 1.77 -10.37
N ALA A 55 -5.43 1.42 -10.60
CA ALA A 55 -6.40 2.29 -11.27
C ALA A 55 -7.16 3.22 -10.29
N GLY A 56 -6.70 3.41 -9.06
CA GLY A 56 -7.25 4.36 -8.09
C GLY A 56 -8.50 3.89 -7.33
N ALA A 57 -8.78 2.59 -7.32
CA ALA A 57 -9.97 2.05 -6.67
C ALA A 57 -9.98 2.28 -5.14
N PHE A 58 -8.83 2.21 -4.48
CA PHE A 58 -8.71 2.54 -3.07
C PHE A 58 -8.50 4.04 -2.86
N THR A 59 -7.74 4.70 -3.71
CA THR A 59 -7.53 6.17 -3.68
C THR A 59 -8.86 6.91 -3.62
N GLU A 60 -9.83 6.53 -4.47
CA GLU A 60 -11.18 7.13 -4.52
C GLU A 60 -11.92 7.04 -3.18
N LYS A 61 -11.68 5.96 -2.42
CA LYS A 61 -12.28 5.76 -1.10
C LYS A 61 -11.55 6.54 -0.01
N LEU A 62 -10.24 6.71 -0.13
CA LEU A 62 -9.40 7.33 0.89
C LEU A 62 -9.43 8.85 0.83
N VAL A 63 -9.41 9.43 -0.38
CA VAL A 63 -9.27 10.89 -0.60
C VAL A 63 -10.31 11.75 0.14
N PRO A 64 -11.59 11.34 0.31
CA PRO A 64 -12.57 12.19 1.02
C PRO A 64 -12.23 12.44 2.50
N TYR A 65 -11.38 11.60 3.08
CA TYR A 65 -11.03 11.63 4.51
C TYR A 65 -9.68 12.29 4.79
N CYS A 66 -8.95 12.69 3.75
CA CYS A 66 -7.63 13.30 3.85
C CYS A 66 -7.70 14.80 3.57
N GLN A 67 -6.95 15.61 4.31
CA GLN A 67 -6.72 17.02 3.94
C GLN A 67 -5.69 17.12 2.81
N GLY A 68 -4.62 16.29 2.86
CA GLY A 68 -3.62 16.07 1.83
C GLY A 68 -3.39 14.58 1.61
N LEU A 69 -3.18 14.19 0.36
CA LEU A 69 -2.86 12.81 -0.03
C LEU A 69 -1.71 12.82 -1.05
N THR A 70 -0.65 12.12 -0.73
CA THR A 70 0.40 11.79 -1.72
C THR A 70 0.18 10.37 -2.19
N VAL A 71 0.18 10.16 -3.49
CA VAL A 71 -0.01 8.85 -4.13
C VAL A 71 1.22 8.54 -4.97
N ILE A 72 1.88 7.44 -4.67
CA ILE A 72 3.03 6.96 -5.44
C ILE A 72 2.71 5.63 -6.11
N ASP A 73 3.14 5.48 -7.35
CA ASP A 73 3.12 4.21 -8.07
C ASP A 73 4.32 4.15 -9.02
N VAL A 74 4.88 2.99 -9.20
CA VAL A 74 6.02 2.79 -10.10
C VAL A 74 5.61 2.84 -11.57
N VAL A 75 4.32 2.60 -11.86
CA VAL A 75 3.77 2.56 -13.22
C VAL A 75 3.07 3.88 -13.55
N ALA A 76 3.59 4.60 -14.52
CA ALA A 76 3.02 5.90 -14.96
C ALA A 76 1.56 5.76 -15.45
N GLN A 77 1.20 4.65 -16.08
CA GLN A 77 -0.16 4.39 -16.55
C GLN A 77 -1.14 4.21 -15.38
N ALA A 78 -0.72 3.59 -14.26
CA ALA A 78 -1.51 3.50 -13.04
C ALA A 78 -1.87 4.91 -12.53
N ILE A 79 -0.89 5.76 -12.37
CA ILE A 79 -1.09 7.17 -11.97
C ILE A 79 -2.05 7.90 -12.95
N ALA A 80 -1.85 7.73 -14.25
CA ALA A 80 -2.72 8.38 -15.25
C ALA A 80 -4.18 7.94 -15.12
N ARG A 81 -4.45 6.65 -14.92
CA ARG A 81 -5.80 6.11 -14.74
C ARG A 81 -6.41 6.55 -13.42
N ALA A 82 -5.66 6.46 -12.32
CA ALA A 82 -6.12 6.92 -11.02
C ALA A 82 -6.51 8.40 -11.05
N ARG A 83 -5.72 9.26 -11.70
CA ARG A 83 -6.04 10.69 -11.89
C ARG A 83 -7.33 10.92 -12.68
N GLN A 84 -7.61 10.11 -13.70
CA GLN A 84 -8.86 10.21 -14.47
C GLN A 84 -10.09 9.81 -13.66
N ARG A 85 -9.92 8.86 -12.73
CA ARG A 85 -10.97 8.36 -11.86
C ARG A 85 -11.40 9.37 -10.80
N ILE A 86 -10.45 10.11 -10.24
CA ILE A 86 -10.69 10.97 -9.08
C ILE A 86 -11.25 12.33 -9.50
N LYS A 87 -12.40 12.72 -8.95
CA LYS A 87 -13.11 13.98 -9.29
C LYS A 87 -12.52 15.23 -8.62
N GLU A 88 -11.76 15.06 -7.50
CA GLU A 88 -11.17 16.16 -6.73
C GLU A 88 -9.64 16.07 -6.71
N PRO A 89 -8.94 16.35 -7.81
CA PRO A 89 -7.50 16.14 -7.91
C PRO A 89 -6.65 17.17 -7.11
N SER A 90 -7.23 18.29 -6.67
CA SER A 90 -6.50 19.41 -6.06
C SER A 90 -5.84 19.10 -4.71
N ARG A 91 -6.26 18.02 -4.04
CA ARG A 91 -5.70 17.56 -2.76
C ARG A 91 -4.67 16.46 -2.90
N ILE A 92 -4.39 16.02 -4.13
CA ILE A 92 -3.57 14.84 -4.36
C ILE A 92 -2.28 15.23 -5.08
N ASN A 93 -1.17 14.86 -4.46
CA ASN A 93 0.15 14.91 -5.07
C ASN A 93 0.45 13.53 -5.71
N TRP A 94 0.52 13.48 -7.03
CA TRP A 94 0.72 12.26 -7.80
C TRP A 94 2.17 12.12 -8.23
N ILE A 95 2.83 11.04 -7.85
CA ILE A 95 4.25 10.83 -8.13
C ILE A 95 4.47 9.44 -8.75
N VAL A 96 5.10 9.41 -9.91
CA VAL A 96 5.62 8.16 -10.50
C VAL A 96 6.96 7.88 -9.86
N CYS A 97 7.01 6.92 -8.94
CA CYS A 97 8.21 6.62 -8.17
C CYS A 97 8.20 5.19 -7.64
N ASP A 98 9.38 4.56 -7.62
CA ASP A 98 9.61 3.33 -6.87
C ASP A 98 9.65 3.67 -5.37
N VAL A 99 8.94 2.88 -4.57
CA VAL A 99 8.89 3.04 -3.10
C VAL A 99 10.29 2.98 -2.46
N GLN A 100 11.22 2.26 -3.05
CA GLN A 100 12.61 2.19 -2.59
C GLN A 100 13.36 3.51 -2.81
N GLN A 101 12.95 4.30 -3.79
CA GLN A 101 13.57 5.58 -4.17
C GLN A 101 12.77 6.79 -3.65
N PHE A 102 11.59 6.57 -3.10
CA PHE A 102 10.75 7.64 -2.59
C PHE A 102 11.46 8.40 -1.46
N SER A 103 11.59 9.71 -1.62
CA SER A 103 12.22 10.58 -0.64
C SER A 103 11.47 11.90 -0.54
N THR A 104 11.18 12.30 0.68
CA THR A 104 10.55 13.58 1.04
C THR A 104 10.91 13.93 2.48
N ASP A 105 10.83 15.23 2.79
CA ASP A 105 10.93 15.75 4.15
C ASP A 105 9.54 15.82 4.83
N GLU A 106 8.47 15.58 4.09
CA GLU A 106 7.12 15.53 4.64
C GLU A 106 6.94 14.28 5.52
N LEU A 107 6.18 14.43 6.59
CA LEU A 107 5.73 13.34 7.43
C LEU A 107 4.24 13.05 7.19
N PHE A 108 3.88 11.78 7.25
CA PHE A 108 2.52 11.31 7.02
C PHE A 108 1.92 10.76 8.31
N ASP A 109 0.68 11.18 8.61
CA ASP A 109 -0.09 10.63 9.74
C ASP A 109 -0.53 9.20 9.46
N VAL A 110 -0.82 8.90 8.18
CA VAL A 110 -1.23 7.59 7.70
C VAL A 110 -0.46 7.24 6.44
N ILE A 111 0.12 6.05 6.44
CA ILE A 111 0.67 5.42 5.24
C ILE A 111 -0.13 4.17 4.94
N VAL A 112 -0.60 4.02 3.70
CA VAL A 112 -1.25 2.78 3.23
C VAL A 112 -0.35 2.13 2.19
N VAL A 113 0.03 0.87 2.44
CA VAL A 113 0.77 0.03 1.52
C VAL A 113 0.15 -1.36 1.47
N ALA A 114 -0.53 -1.67 0.37
CA ALA A 114 -1.25 -2.93 0.24
C ALA A 114 -1.03 -3.57 -1.13
N GLU A 115 -0.75 -4.87 -1.13
CA GLU A 115 -0.49 -5.67 -2.33
C GLU A 115 0.67 -5.12 -3.20
N VAL A 116 1.69 -4.55 -2.57
CA VAL A 116 2.84 -3.90 -3.23
C VAL A 116 4.15 -4.58 -2.91
N LEU A 117 4.45 -4.79 -1.62
CA LEU A 117 5.82 -5.14 -1.20
C LEU A 117 6.29 -6.50 -1.72
N TYR A 118 5.40 -7.44 -1.99
CA TYR A 118 5.78 -8.74 -2.55
C TYR A 118 6.25 -8.67 -4.03
N TYR A 119 5.98 -7.56 -4.73
CA TYR A 119 6.54 -7.33 -6.07
C TYR A 119 8.02 -6.92 -6.06
N LEU A 120 8.58 -6.60 -4.89
CA LEU A 120 10.00 -6.36 -4.75
C LEU A 120 10.78 -7.67 -4.91
N GLY A 121 11.99 -7.58 -5.47
CA GLY A 121 12.73 -8.73 -5.95
C GLY A 121 13.20 -9.69 -4.85
N ASP A 122 13.53 -9.15 -3.67
CA ASP A 122 14.01 -9.94 -2.53
C ASP A 122 13.71 -9.30 -1.18
N ILE A 123 14.11 -10.00 -0.11
CA ILE A 123 13.93 -9.55 1.28
C ILE A 123 14.73 -8.26 1.60
N ALA A 124 15.88 -8.06 0.96
CA ALA A 124 16.69 -6.86 1.20
C ALA A 124 16.01 -5.62 0.61
N GLU A 125 15.44 -5.74 -0.58
CA GLU A 125 14.64 -4.69 -1.21
C GLU A 125 13.37 -4.37 -0.39
N MET A 126 12.69 -5.40 0.14
CA MET A 126 11.53 -5.20 1.02
C MET A 126 11.93 -4.43 2.29
N ARG A 127 13.05 -4.79 2.93
CA ARG A 127 13.56 -4.08 4.10
C ARG A 127 13.93 -2.63 3.80
N ALA A 128 14.52 -2.37 2.64
CA ALA A 128 14.85 -1.01 2.22
C ALA A 128 13.59 -0.16 2.02
N ALA A 129 12.55 -0.71 1.37
CA ALA A 129 11.26 -0.05 1.21
C ALA A 129 10.58 0.22 2.56
N ILE A 130 10.52 -0.77 3.46
CA ILE A 130 9.97 -0.62 4.81
C ILE A 130 10.70 0.49 5.58
N LYS A 131 12.03 0.49 5.58
CA LYS A 131 12.82 1.54 6.24
C LYS A 131 12.50 2.93 5.70
N ASN A 132 12.29 3.03 4.40
CA ASN A 132 11.93 4.29 3.74
C ASN A 132 10.53 4.77 4.18
N LEU A 133 9.55 3.87 4.23
CA LEU A 133 8.20 4.20 4.70
C LEU A 133 8.19 4.60 6.19
N VAL A 134 8.91 3.87 7.04
CA VAL A 134 9.01 4.19 8.48
C VAL A 134 9.65 5.57 8.69
N ARG A 135 10.65 5.94 7.88
CA ARG A 135 11.31 7.26 7.98
C ARG A 135 10.36 8.43 7.75
N VAL A 136 9.38 8.27 6.87
CA VAL A 136 8.41 9.33 6.53
C VAL A 136 7.08 9.20 7.31
N LEU A 137 6.95 8.19 8.16
CA LEU A 137 5.80 8.03 9.05
C LEU A 137 5.97 8.93 10.29
N ALA A 138 5.01 9.81 10.55
CA ALA A 138 5.04 10.70 11.70
C ALA A 138 5.14 9.93 13.04
N PRO A 139 5.79 10.47 14.07
CA PRO A 139 5.70 9.91 15.42
C PRO A 139 4.24 9.80 15.86
N GLY A 140 3.81 8.62 16.30
CA GLY A 140 2.40 8.32 16.61
C GLY A 140 1.53 8.04 15.39
N GLY A 141 2.03 8.25 14.16
CA GLY A 141 1.32 7.95 12.91
C GLY A 141 1.12 6.45 12.69
N HIS A 142 0.26 6.11 11.75
CA HIS A 142 -0.16 4.74 11.48
C HIS A 142 0.21 4.27 10.09
N LEU A 143 0.77 3.06 10.00
CA LEU A 143 0.98 2.36 8.76
C LEU A 143 -0.06 1.24 8.63
N ILE A 144 -0.84 1.28 7.56
CA ILE A 144 -1.81 0.26 7.18
C ILE A 144 -1.15 -0.63 6.13
N PHE A 145 -0.83 -1.84 6.53
CA PHE A 145 -0.24 -2.85 5.66
C PHE A 145 -1.29 -3.86 5.25
N GLY A 146 -1.31 -4.24 3.97
CA GLY A 146 -2.13 -5.31 3.44
C GLY A 146 -1.33 -6.19 2.49
N SER A 147 -1.46 -7.51 2.61
CA SER A 147 -0.82 -8.43 1.66
C SER A 147 -1.47 -9.80 1.68
N ALA A 148 -1.47 -10.45 0.53
CA ALA A 148 -1.74 -11.87 0.43
C ALA A 148 -0.80 -12.66 1.37
N ARG A 149 -1.28 -13.80 1.87
CA ARG A 149 -0.52 -14.71 2.73
C ARG A 149 0.80 -15.14 2.06
N ASP A 150 1.83 -15.38 2.86
CA ASP A 150 3.14 -15.83 2.37
C ASP A 150 3.05 -17.07 1.47
N ALA A 151 2.21 -18.04 1.86
CA ALA A 151 1.97 -19.24 1.05
C ALA A 151 1.43 -18.94 -0.36
N ASN A 152 0.57 -17.92 -0.51
CA ASN A 152 0.07 -17.48 -1.81
C ASN A 152 1.16 -16.77 -2.62
N CYS A 153 1.84 -15.81 -2.00
CA CYS A 153 2.90 -15.07 -2.65
C CYS A 153 4.03 -15.98 -3.16
N ARG A 154 4.45 -16.97 -2.35
CA ARG A 154 5.46 -17.95 -2.79
C ARG A 154 4.97 -18.83 -3.93
N ARG A 155 3.71 -19.22 -3.93
CA ARG A 155 3.11 -19.98 -5.04
C ARG A 155 3.08 -19.17 -6.34
N TRP A 156 2.95 -17.85 -6.26
CA TRP A 156 3.04 -16.92 -7.40
C TRP A 156 4.47 -16.57 -7.80
N GLY A 157 5.48 -17.07 -7.07
CA GLY A 157 6.90 -16.87 -7.38
C GLY A 157 7.53 -15.65 -6.69
N HIS A 158 6.82 -15.01 -5.73
CA HIS A 158 7.37 -13.90 -4.97
C HIS A 158 8.23 -14.36 -3.79
N ALA A 159 9.16 -13.50 -3.36
CA ALA A 159 10.12 -13.81 -2.30
C ALA A 159 9.49 -13.92 -0.90
N ALA A 160 8.41 -13.18 -0.64
CA ALA A 160 7.68 -13.20 0.63
C ALA A 160 6.27 -12.63 0.47
N GLY A 161 5.39 -12.93 1.42
CA GLY A 161 4.05 -12.36 1.55
C GLY A 161 3.83 -11.70 2.91
N ALA A 162 2.60 -11.77 3.42
CA ALA A 162 2.19 -11.01 4.59
C ALA A 162 3.04 -11.30 5.83
N GLU A 163 3.22 -12.56 6.20
CA GLU A 163 3.79 -12.92 7.49
C GLU A 163 5.26 -12.46 7.66
N PRO A 164 6.18 -12.69 6.70
CA PRO A 164 7.54 -12.16 6.79
C PRO A 164 7.59 -10.63 6.81
N VAL A 165 6.73 -9.95 6.04
CA VAL A 165 6.69 -8.48 6.00
C VAL A 165 6.19 -7.92 7.33
N ILE A 166 5.16 -8.52 7.94
CA ILE A 166 4.68 -8.17 9.27
C ILE A 166 5.79 -8.33 10.32
N ALA A 167 6.58 -9.41 10.24
CA ALA A 167 7.71 -9.61 11.15
C ALA A 167 8.76 -8.47 11.01
N MET A 168 9.06 -8.04 9.78
CA MET A 168 9.97 -6.92 9.53
C MET A 168 9.41 -5.58 10.04
N LEU A 169 8.12 -5.32 9.87
CA LEU A 169 7.46 -4.11 10.39
C LEU A 169 7.47 -4.07 11.91
N ASN A 170 7.28 -5.20 12.57
CA ASN A 170 7.33 -5.33 14.03
C ASN A 170 8.73 -5.08 14.64
N GLU A 171 9.79 -5.03 13.84
CA GLU A 171 11.12 -4.67 14.33
C GLU A 171 11.19 -3.18 14.76
N THR A 172 10.31 -2.33 14.22
CA THR A 172 10.35 -0.87 14.43
C THR A 172 9.00 -0.25 14.79
N LEU A 173 7.90 -0.86 14.38
CA LEU A 173 6.54 -0.38 14.62
C LEU A 173 5.82 -1.27 15.63
N ILE A 174 4.79 -0.73 16.26
CA ILE A 174 3.92 -1.45 17.19
C ILE A 174 2.69 -1.93 16.43
N GLU A 175 2.46 -3.22 16.36
CA GLU A 175 1.22 -3.78 15.85
C GLU A 175 0.05 -3.42 16.77
N VAL A 176 -1.00 -2.79 16.23
CA VAL A 176 -2.16 -2.32 17.00
C VAL A 176 -3.39 -3.15 16.72
N GLU A 177 -3.58 -3.56 15.47
CA GLU A 177 -4.78 -4.28 15.05
C GLU A 177 -4.45 -5.16 13.83
N ARG A 178 -5.01 -6.37 13.81
CA ARG A 178 -4.85 -7.32 12.72
C ARG A 178 -6.20 -7.87 12.31
N LEU A 179 -6.47 -7.90 11.02
CA LEU A 179 -7.67 -8.48 10.43
C LEU A 179 -7.28 -9.57 9.41
N GLU A 180 -8.06 -10.63 9.37
CA GLU A 180 -8.01 -11.62 8.29
C GLU A 180 -9.10 -11.29 7.27
N CYS A 181 -8.72 -11.13 6.02
CA CYS A 181 -9.66 -10.93 4.93
C CYS A 181 -9.64 -12.16 4.03
N ARG A 182 -10.72 -12.91 4.03
CA ARG A 182 -10.88 -14.14 3.24
C ARG A 182 -12.07 -14.02 2.30
N GLY A 183 -11.89 -14.52 1.08
CA GLY A 183 -12.91 -14.72 0.08
C GLY A 183 -13.20 -16.19 -0.15
N GLU A 184 -13.79 -16.51 -1.31
CA GLU A 184 -14.17 -17.88 -1.68
C GLU A 184 -13.00 -18.65 -2.31
N SER A 185 -12.10 -17.96 -2.98
CA SER A 185 -10.94 -18.54 -3.65
C SER A 185 -9.76 -18.70 -2.67
N VAL A 186 -8.96 -19.74 -2.87
CA VAL A 186 -7.69 -19.92 -2.14
C VAL A 186 -6.71 -18.74 -2.32
N ASN A 187 -6.84 -18.00 -3.39
CA ASN A 187 -6.05 -16.80 -3.65
C ASN A 187 -6.59 -15.56 -2.92
N GLU A 188 -7.81 -15.63 -2.42
CA GLU A 188 -8.48 -14.55 -1.70
C GLU A 188 -8.30 -14.72 -0.19
N ASP A 189 -7.06 -14.70 0.26
CA ASP A 189 -6.68 -14.77 1.68
C ASP A 189 -5.52 -13.79 1.93
N CYS A 190 -5.81 -12.73 2.68
CA CYS A 190 -4.82 -11.70 3.01
C CYS A 190 -4.88 -11.30 4.48
N LEU A 191 -3.80 -10.72 4.96
CA LEU A 191 -3.72 -10.03 6.24
C LEU A 191 -3.74 -8.53 6.03
N LEU A 192 -4.52 -7.85 6.86
CA LEU A 192 -4.52 -6.39 6.99
C LEU A 192 -4.08 -6.04 8.41
N VAL A 193 -3.06 -5.20 8.53
CA VAL A 193 -2.49 -4.87 9.83
C VAL A 193 -2.31 -3.36 9.94
N ARG A 194 -2.75 -2.81 11.06
CA ARG A 194 -2.47 -1.43 11.46
C ARG A 194 -1.30 -1.42 12.44
N PHE A 195 -0.25 -0.72 12.07
CA PHE A 195 0.90 -0.45 12.91
C PHE A 195 0.88 1.01 13.37
N ARG A 196 1.52 1.27 14.50
CA ARG A 196 1.77 2.62 15.01
C ARG A 196 3.26 2.88 15.14
N ASN A 197 3.71 4.05 14.67
CA ASN A 197 5.06 4.50 14.92
C ASN A 197 5.21 4.91 16.40
N PRO A 198 6.19 4.38 17.15
CA PRO A 198 6.40 4.81 18.52
C PRO A 198 6.59 6.33 18.61
N ILE A 199 6.02 6.94 19.65
CA ILE A 199 6.37 8.31 20.00
C ILE A 199 7.70 8.20 20.77
N SER A 200 8.78 8.74 20.22
CA SER A 200 10.05 8.81 20.94
C SER A 200 9.81 9.58 22.26
N ALA A 201 10.12 8.96 23.38
CA ALA A 201 10.16 9.71 24.64
C ALA A 201 11.24 10.78 24.48
N SER A 202 10.81 12.05 24.51
CA SER A 202 11.69 13.24 24.53
C SER A 202 12.44 13.36 25.84
#